data_62e8cbe000507e9ed97dee67a5000660
#
_entry.id   62e8cbe000507e9ed97dee67a5000660
#
_cell.length_a   1.000
_cell.length_b   1.000
_cell.length_c   1.000
_cell.angle_alpha   90.00
_cell.angle_beta   90.00
_cell.angle_gamma   90.00
#
_symmetry.space_group_name_H-M   'P 1'
#
loop_
_entity.id
_entity.type
_entity.pdbx_description
1 polymer ?
#
loop_
_entity_poly.entity_id
_entity_poly.type
_entity_poly.pdbx_seq_one_letter_code
_entity_poly.pdbx_strand_id
1 'polypeptide(L)'
;MSCLTKKAIDDGFAPELVEGAMFDGVWEMPIIRKERLLSPPFLMRPFSRRGVTAMPDEDICFYEHDKKFAPLLEKAGDYLDGVRKFAGIVSPDCSLYRDMPLILQAMNTYLNRAVGHFFQRRGMTVIPTVR
;
A
#
# COMPACT_ATOMS: atom_id res chain seq x y z
N MET A 1 7.03 -5.48 -18.86
CA MET A 1 6.46 -6.33 -17.82
C MET A 1 7.44 -7.43 -17.45
N SER A 2 7.45 -7.82 -16.21
CA SER A 2 8.33 -8.89 -15.75
C SER A 2 8.04 -10.23 -16.45
N CYS A 3 9.08 -10.94 -16.82
CA CYS A 3 8.98 -12.28 -17.40
C CYS A 3 8.94 -13.39 -16.35
N LEU A 4 8.94 -13.03 -15.06
CA LEU A 4 8.91 -14.00 -13.98
C LEU A 4 7.58 -14.72 -13.93
N THR A 5 7.62 -16.04 -13.77
CA THR A 5 6.41 -16.82 -13.54
C THR A 5 5.93 -16.61 -12.11
N LYS A 6 4.66 -16.87 -11.87
CA LYS A 6 4.10 -16.79 -10.52
C LYS A 6 4.92 -17.62 -9.54
N LYS A 7 5.32 -18.81 -9.92
CA LYS A 7 6.12 -19.70 -9.07
C LYS A 7 7.46 -19.08 -8.69
N ALA A 8 8.10 -18.37 -9.62
CA ALA A 8 9.39 -17.75 -9.36
C ALA A 8 9.32 -16.62 -8.33
N ILE A 9 8.18 -15.93 -8.26
CA ILE A 9 7.99 -14.78 -7.36
C ILE A 9 7.27 -15.13 -6.06
N ASP A 10 6.78 -16.36 -5.92
CA ASP A 10 6.04 -16.77 -4.72
C ASP A 10 6.94 -16.90 -3.49
N ASP A 11 8.21 -17.20 -3.68
CA ASP A 11 9.14 -17.43 -2.56
C ASP A 11 9.68 -16.10 -2.02
N GLY A 12 9.11 -15.61 -0.95
CA GLY A 12 9.57 -14.42 -0.26
C GLY A 12 9.01 -13.10 -0.79
N PHE A 13 8.20 -13.15 -1.83
CA PHE A 13 7.51 -11.97 -2.35
C PHE A 13 6.00 -12.20 -2.28
N ALA A 14 5.25 -11.24 -1.84
CA ALA A 14 3.81 -11.34 -1.77
C ALA A 14 3.20 -11.06 -3.16
N PRO A 15 3.15 -12.04 -4.08
CA PRO A 15 2.73 -11.79 -5.45
C PRO A 15 1.28 -11.35 -5.58
N GLU A 16 0.47 -11.68 -4.59
CA GLU A 16 -0.93 -11.26 -4.53
C GLU A 16 -1.08 -9.74 -4.47
N LEU A 17 -0.06 -9.03 -3.98
CA LEU A 17 -0.10 -7.57 -3.91
C LEU A 17 -0.18 -6.94 -5.29
N VAL A 18 0.49 -7.52 -6.26
CA VAL A 18 0.61 -6.95 -7.60
C VAL A 18 -0.18 -7.68 -8.66
N GLU A 19 -1.09 -8.54 -8.27
CA GLU A 19 -1.96 -9.23 -9.21
C GLU A 19 -2.76 -8.22 -10.03
N GLY A 20 -2.65 -8.31 -11.34
CA GLY A 20 -3.33 -7.41 -12.27
C GLY A 20 -2.73 -6.02 -12.37
N ALA A 21 -1.57 -5.77 -11.74
CA ALA A 21 -0.93 -4.46 -11.78
C ALA A 21 -0.34 -4.16 -13.15
N MET A 22 -0.30 -2.89 -13.49
CA MET A 22 0.54 -2.36 -14.54
C MET A 22 1.80 -1.76 -13.90
N PHE A 23 2.89 -1.76 -14.64
CA PHE A 23 4.19 -1.34 -14.13
C PHE A 23 4.78 -0.23 -14.98
N ASP A 24 5.57 0.63 -14.36
CA ASP A 24 6.18 1.78 -15.02
C ASP A 24 7.66 1.89 -14.69
N GLY A 25 8.43 2.34 -15.67
CA GLY A 25 9.82 2.67 -15.52
C GLY A 25 10.76 1.47 -15.51
N VAL A 26 12.05 1.79 -15.40
CA VAL A 26 13.14 0.79 -15.40
C VAL A 26 13.02 -0.20 -14.23
N TRP A 27 12.50 0.29 -13.11
CA TRP A 27 12.35 -0.52 -11.90
C TRP A 27 11.04 -1.31 -11.84
N GLU A 28 10.22 -1.20 -12.87
CA GLU A 28 8.92 -1.88 -12.93
C GLU A 28 8.10 -1.64 -11.65
N MET A 29 7.89 -0.35 -11.33
CA MET A 29 7.09 0.03 -10.18
C MET A 29 5.60 -0.17 -10.46
N PRO A 30 4.84 -0.78 -9.53
CA PRO A 30 3.38 -0.90 -9.70
C PRO A 30 2.73 0.47 -9.78
N ILE A 31 1.74 0.60 -10.64
CA ILE A 31 1.02 1.87 -10.83
C ILE A 31 -0.22 1.89 -9.96
N ILE A 32 -0.38 2.97 -9.19
CA ILE A 32 -1.63 3.32 -8.50
C ILE A 32 -2.36 4.29 -9.42
N ARG A 33 -3.63 4.00 -9.73
CA ARG A 33 -4.43 4.88 -10.57
C ARG A 33 -4.79 6.16 -9.82
N LYS A 34 -4.86 7.26 -10.57
CA LYS A 34 -5.32 8.53 -10.03
C LYS A 34 -6.76 8.41 -9.54
N GLU A 35 -7.00 8.89 -8.33
CA GLU A 35 -8.34 8.91 -7.73
C GLU A 35 -8.91 10.31 -7.79
N ARG A 36 -10.23 10.38 -7.99
CA ARG A 36 -10.96 11.65 -7.87
C ARG A 36 -11.72 11.63 -6.56
N LEU A 37 -11.33 12.50 -5.63
CA LEU A 37 -11.96 12.62 -4.33
C LEU A 37 -13.05 13.71 -4.38
N LEU A 38 -14.17 13.45 -3.73
CA LEU A 38 -15.22 14.45 -3.57
C LEU A 38 -14.81 15.53 -2.59
N SER A 39 -13.98 15.15 -1.60
CA SER A 39 -13.45 16.07 -0.61
C SER A 39 -12.11 15.53 -0.10
N PRO A 40 -11.21 16.41 0.40
CA PRO A 40 -9.99 15.94 1.04
C PRO A 40 -10.29 15.10 2.27
N PRO A 41 -9.42 14.14 2.63
CA PRO A 41 -9.59 13.39 3.87
C PRO A 41 -9.33 14.30 5.07
N PHE A 42 -10.32 14.43 5.95
CA PHE A 42 -10.21 15.23 7.17
C PHE A 42 -9.79 14.42 8.38
N LEU A 43 -10.22 13.17 8.43
CA LEU A 43 -10.00 12.31 9.57
C LEU A 43 -9.14 11.13 9.11
N MET A 44 -8.00 10.96 9.78
CA MET A 44 -7.08 9.87 9.48
C MET A 44 -6.85 9.05 10.73
N ARG A 45 -6.85 7.73 10.56
CA ARG A 45 -6.59 6.79 11.65
C ARG A 45 -5.37 5.97 11.33
N PRO A 46 -4.37 5.91 12.24
CA PRO A 46 -3.22 5.04 12.03
C PRO A 46 -3.65 3.58 11.91
N PHE A 47 -3.01 2.84 11.03
CA PHE A 47 -3.32 1.43 10.79
C PHE A 47 -3.31 0.61 12.08
N SER A 48 -2.38 0.89 12.99
CA SER A 48 -2.26 0.17 14.25
C SER A 48 -3.47 0.34 15.18
N ARG A 49 -4.30 1.35 14.93
CA ARG A 49 -5.51 1.63 15.72
C ARG A 49 -6.80 1.33 14.96
N ARG A 50 -6.74 0.57 13.89
CA ARG A 50 -7.90 0.25 13.06
C ARG A 50 -8.99 -0.55 13.79
N GLY A 51 -8.63 -1.23 14.87
CA GLY A 51 -9.56 -2.02 15.66
C GLY A 51 -10.49 -1.22 16.56
N VAL A 52 -10.20 0.07 16.75
CA VAL A 52 -11.10 0.96 17.51
C VAL A 52 -12.28 1.32 16.59
N THR A 53 -13.46 1.58 17.15
CA THR A 53 -14.65 1.90 16.37
C THR A 53 -14.36 2.94 15.30
N ALA A 54 -14.55 2.56 14.03
CA ALA A 54 -14.27 3.42 12.90
C ALA A 54 -15.43 4.39 12.64
N MET A 55 -15.07 5.62 12.25
CA MET A 55 -16.04 6.56 11.71
C MET A 55 -16.09 6.36 10.18
N PRO A 56 -17.28 6.42 9.54
CA PRO A 56 -17.39 6.12 8.10
C PRO A 56 -16.59 7.01 7.18
N ASP A 57 -16.19 8.20 7.64
CA ASP A 57 -15.43 9.17 6.86
C ASP A 57 -13.93 9.21 7.19
N GLU A 58 -13.47 8.27 8.03
CA GLU A 58 -12.03 8.18 8.33
C GLU A 58 -11.29 7.42 7.24
N ASP A 59 -10.06 7.86 6.96
CA ASP A 59 -9.11 7.14 6.12
C ASP A 59 -8.02 6.51 6.98
N ILE A 60 -7.56 5.33 6.58
CA ILE A 60 -6.39 4.68 7.19
C ILE A 60 -5.13 5.35 6.68
N CYS A 61 -4.19 5.63 7.56
CA CYS A 61 -2.86 6.12 7.20
C CYS A 61 -1.78 5.28 7.86
N PHE A 62 -0.54 5.46 7.41
CA PHE A 62 0.61 4.68 7.86
C PHE A 62 1.75 5.57 8.35
N TYR A 63 1.43 6.75 8.89
CA TYR A 63 2.41 7.68 9.44
C TYR A 63 2.84 7.21 10.83
N GLU A 64 3.51 6.05 10.87
CA GLU A 64 3.98 5.40 12.10
C GLU A 64 5.18 4.52 11.75
N HIS A 65 5.79 3.92 12.74
CA HIS A 65 6.94 3.03 12.50
C HIS A 65 6.57 1.86 11.62
N ASP A 66 7.42 1.52 10.66
CA ASP A 66 7.17 0.47 9.67
C ASP A 66 6.81 -0.87 10.33
N LYS A 67 7.43 -1.20 11.47
CA LYS A 67 7.16 -2.46 12.17
C LYS A 67 5.71 -2.60 12.61
N LYS A 68 4.97 -1.50 12.75
CA LYS A 68 3.56 -1.53 13.16
C LYS A 68 2.64 -2.00 12.04
N PHE A 69 3.09 -1.90 10.80
CA PHE A 69 2.30 -2.38 9.65
C PHE A 69 3.05 -3.40 8.79
N ALA A 70 4.23 -3.85 9.24
CA ALA A 70 5.01 -4.85 8.50
C ALA A 70 4.21 -6.12 8.14
N PRO A 71 3.36 -6.67 9.02
CA PRO A 71 2.55 -7.84 8.67
C PRO A 71 1.61 -7.60 7.50
N LEU A 72 1.15 -6.36 7.31
CA LEU A 72 0.30 -6.01 6.16
C LEU A 72 1.03 -6.25 4.85
N LEU A 73 2.33 -5.98 4.81
CA LEU A 73 3.13 -6.13 3.59
C LEU A 73 3.25 -7.59 3.16
N GLU A 74 3.17 -8.50 4.11
CA GLU A 74 3.29 -9.93 3.84
C GLU A 74 1.94 -10.60 3.58
N LYS A 75 0.88 -10.16 4.28
CA LYS A 75 -0.43 -10.80 4.25
C LYS A 75 -1.54 -9.76 4.14
N ALA A 76 -1.48 -8.92 3.13
CA ALA A 76 -2.46 -7.84 2.96
C ALA A 76 -3.91 -8.34 2.93
N GLY A 77 -4.15 -9.51 2.33
CA GLY A 77 -5.50 -10.08 2.26
C GLY A 77 -6.14 -10.33 3.61
N ASP A 78 -5.33 -10.67 4.62
CA ASP A 78 -5.84 -10.95 5.96
C ASP A 78 -6.39 -9.69 6.66
N TYR A 79 -5.98 -8.52 6.19
CA TYR A 79 -6.38 -7.24 6.79
C TYR A 79 -7.48 -6.53 6.01
N LEU A 80 -7.90 -7.10 4.89
CA LEU A 80 -8.83 -6.43 3.97
C LEU A 80 -10.16 -6.08 4.64
N ASP A 81 -10.73 -7.01 5.39
CA ASP A 81 -12.03 -6.79 6.04
C ASP A 81 -11.96 -5.66 7.08
N GLY A 82 -10.88 -5.59 7.83
CA GLY A 82 -10.68 -4.52 8.81
C GLY A 82 -10.49 -3.16 8.18
N VAL A 83 -9.84 -3.12 7.01
CA VAL A 83 -9.56 -1.87 6.30
C VAL A 83 -10.78 -1.38 5.53
N ARG A 84 -11.62 -2.28 5.02
CA ARG A 84 -12.82 -1.92 4.25
C ARG A 84 -13.85 -1.09 5.01
N LYS A 85 -13.76 -1.05 6.33
CA LYS A 85 -14.65 -0.25 7.18
C LYS A 85 -14.41 1.24 7.03
N PHE A 86 -13.28 1.62 6.47
CA PHE A 86 -12.85 3.01 6.33
C PHE A 86 -13.20 3.55 4.95
N ALA A 87 -13.23 4.86 4.83
CA ALA A 87 -13.56 5.54 3.56
C ALA A 87 -12.50 5.28 2.49
N GLY A 88 -11.24 5.18 2.90
CA GLY A 88 -10.15 4.96 1.99
C GLY A 88 -8.86 4.70 2.74
N ILE A 89 -7.77 4.66 2.00
CA ILE A 89 -6.45 4.36 2.54
C ILE A 89 -5.42 5.28 1.89
N VAL A 90 -4.53 5.84 2.71
CA VAL A 90 -3.32 6.48 2.22
C VAL A 90 -2.28 5.36 2.09
N SER A 91 -1.61 5.23 0.94
CA SER A 91 -0.68 4.12 0.72
C SER A 91 0.45 4.12 1.76
N PRO A 92 0.96 2.93 2.14
CA PRO A 92 1.93 2.84 3.22
C PRO A 92 3.17 3.69 3.01
N ASP A 93 3.49 4.49 4.02
CA ASP A 93 4.64 5.37 4.01
C ASP A 93 5.88 4.62 4.51
N CYS A 94 6.31 3.62 3.75
CA CYS A 94 7.51 2.87 4.08
C CYS A 94 8.70 3.82 4.13
N SER A 95 9.50 3.71 5.19
CA SER A 95 10.56 4.67 5.49
C SER A 95 11.53 4.88 4.32
N LEU A 96 11.77 6.15 3.99
CA LEU A 96 12.74 6.57 3.00
C LEU A 96 13.68 7.57 3.66
N TYR A 97 14.90 7.15 3.92
CA TYR A 97 15.93 8.01 4.50
C TYR A 97 16.92 8.42 3.43
N ARG A 98 17.41 9.64 3.52
CA ARG A 98 18.30 10.22 2.52
C ARG A 98 19.60 9.42 2.36
N ASP A 99 20.12 8.89 3.44
CA ASP A 99 21.35 8.10 3.49
C ASP A 99 21.12 6.59 3.34
N MET A 100 19.86 6.18 3.15
CA MET A 100 19.52 4.80 2.91
C MET A 100 20.04 4.34 1.55
N PRO A 101 20.58 3.12 1.42
CA PRO A 101 20.98 2.58 0.11
C PRO A 101 19.88 2.71 -0.92
N LEU A 102 20.23 3.13 -2.13
CA LEU A 102 19.24 3.41 -3.18
C LEU A 102 18.33 2.21 -3.46
N ILE A 103 18.88 1.00 -3.43
CA ILE A 103 18.07 -0.21 -3.68
C ILE A 103 16.98 -0.38 -2.62
N LEU A 104 17.26 -0.03 -1.36
CA LEU A 104 16.25 -0.11 -0.31
C LEU A 104 15.20 0.98 -0.45
N GLN A 105 15.59 2.16 -0.90
CA GLN A 105 14.64 3.23 -1.22
C GLN A 105 13.69 2.77 -2.34
N ALA A 106 14.26 2.16 -3.39
CA ALA A 106 13.46 1.62 -4.49
C ALA A 106 12.50 0.53 -3.99
N MET A 107 12.97 -0.35 -3.13
CA MET A 107 12.13 -1.43 -2.57
C MET A 107 10.98 -0.87 -1.74
N ASN A 108 11.24 0.13 -0.90
CA ASN A 108 10.18 0.72 -0.08
C ASN A 108 9.17 1.49 -0.92
N THR A 109 9.61 2.13 -1.99
CA THR A 109 8.71 2.75 -2.96
C THR A 109 7.84 1.69 -3.64
N TYR A 110 8.44 0.57 -4.02
CA TYR A 110 7.71 -0.55 -4.59
C TYR A 110 6.62 -1.04 -3.64
N LEU A 111 6.94 -1.26 -2.38
CA LEU A 111 5.99 -1.73 -1.37
C LEU A 111 4.82 -0.75 -1.19
N ASN A 112 5.11 0.54 -1.14
CA ASN A 112 4.09 1.58 -1.10
C ASN A 112 3.09 1.42 -2.25
N ARG A 113 3.60 1.30 -3.47
CA ARG A 113 2.79 1.19 -4.67
C ARG A 113 2.06 -0.15 -4.76
N ALA A 114 2.73 -1.22 -4.38
CA ALA A 114 2.14 -2.56 -4.42
C ALA A 114 0.94 -2.66 -3.48
N VAL A 115 1.07 -2.21 -2.25
CA VAL A 115 -0.04 -2.23 -1.28
C VAL A 115 -1.17 -1.31 -1.73
N GLY A 116 -0.83 -0.12 -2.23
CA GLY A 116 -1.84 0.79 -2.76
C GLY A 116 -2.62 0.16 -3.90
N HIS A 117 -1.94 -0.47 -4.85
CA HIS A 117 -2.60 -1.19 -5.94
C HIS A 117 -3.48 -2.32 -5.43
N PHE A 118 -3.00 -3.09 -4.45
CA PHE A 118 -3.76 -4.21 -3.88
C PHE A 118 -5.14 -3.76 -3.39
N PHE A 119 -5.18 -2.69 -2.60
CA PHE A 119 -6.43 -2.18 -2.07
C PHE A 119 -7.28 -1.48 -3.12
N GLN A 120 -6.66 -0.74 -4.04
CA GLN A 120 -7.39 -0.08 -5.12
C GLN A 120 -8.10 -1.08 -6.02
N ARG A 121 -7.45 -2.18 -6.35
CA ARG A 121 -8.05 -3.23 -7.15
C ARG A 121 -9.26 -3.86 -6.48
N ARG A 122 -9.31 -3.83 -5.15
CA ARG A 122 -10.42 -4.38 -4.36
C ARG A 122 -11.49 -3.34 -4.04
N GLY A 123 -11.47 -2.23 -4.74
CA GLY A 123 -12.53 -1.23 -4.68
C GLY A 123 -12.34 -0.14 -3.64
N MET A 124 -11.19 -0.09 -2.98
CA MET A 124 -10.91 0.98 -2.04
C MET A 124 -10.36 2.22 -2.74
N THR A 125 -10.71 3.38 -2.22
CA THR A 125 -10.09 4.64 -2.64
C THR A 125 -8.71 4.74 -2.03
N VAL A 126 -7.69 4.91 -2.87
CA VAL A 126 -6.29 4.98 -2.43
C VAL A 126 -5.71 6.33 -2.75
N ILE A 127 -5.15 6.99 -1.73
CA ILE A 127 -4.41 8.24 -1.89
C ILE A 127 -2.93 7.87 -1.81
N PRO A 128 -2.17 8.04 -2.91
CA PRO A 128 -0.76 7.67 -2.89
C PRO A 128 0.07 8.63 -2.03
N THR A 129 0.95 8.06 -1.22
CA THR A 129 1.99 8.83 -0.55
C THR A 129 3.12 9.04 -1.55
N VAL A 130 3.52 10.29 -1.74
CA VAL A 130 4.57 10.67 -2.68
C VAL A 130 5.77 11.20 -1.91
N ARG A 131 6.95 10.70 -2.26
CA ARG A 131 8.21 11.17 -1.70
C ARG A 131 9.27 11.34 -2.77
#